data_6a9a5b57d350ec46594e90e75f79c567
#
_entry.id   6a9a5b57d350ec46594e90e75f79c567
#
_cell.length_a   1.000
_cell.length_b   1.000
_cell.length_c   1.000
_cell.angle_alpha   90.00
_cell.angle_beta   90.00
_cell.angle_gamma   90.00
#
_symmetry.space_group_name_H-M   'P 1'
#
loop_
_entity.id
_entity.type
_entity.pdbx_description
1 polymer ?
#
loop_
_entity_poly.entity_id
_entity_poly.type
_entity_poly.pdbx_seq_one_letter_code
_entity_poly.pdbx_strand_id
1 'polypeptide(L)'
;GRQRGAGMGGGHDEREQTLNQLLVEMDGFEGHEGTIVIAATNRPDVLDPALLRPGRFDRQVVVPLPDIRGREQILKVHMRKVPVDEDVVASIIARGTPGFSGADLANLINEAALFAARSNNAKVGMAEFEKAKDKIMMGAERKSMVMSEDEKKLTAYHESGHAIVGRLVPEHDPVHKVTIIPRGRALGVTMFLPEDDRYSNSRQRLESQICTLYGGRIAEELIFGKDKV
;
A
#
# COMPACT_ATOMS: atom_id res chain seq x y z
N GLY A 1 -8.61 -20.68 -13.34
CA GLY A 1 -7.81 -21.62 -14.10
C GLY A 1 -6.34 -21.46 -13.76
N ARG A 2 -5.77 -22.38 -12.98
CA ARG A 2 -4.32 -22.48 -12.76
C ARG A 2 -3.68 -23.28 -13.90
N GLN A 3 -2.39 -23.04 -14.19
CA GLN A 3 -1.57 -23.84 -15.11
C GLN A 3 -1.60 -25.33 -14.72
N ARG A 4 -1.61 -26.20 -15.73
CA ARG A 4 -1.56 -27.64 -15.58
C ARG A 4 -0.19 -28.06 -15.04
N GLY A 5 -0.16 -28.77 -13.92
CA GLY A 5 1.05 -29.30 -13.32
C GLY A 5 1.03 -30.83 -13.32
N ALA A 6 2.15 -31.45 -13.63
CA ALA A 6 2.35 -32.88 -13.48
C ALA A 6 2.46 -33.23 -11.98
N GLY A 7 1.35 -33.47 -11.31
CA GLY A 7 1.30 -33.83 -9.89
C GLY A 7 0.28 -34.96 -9.65
N MET A 8 0.75 -36.06 -9.14
CA MET A 8 -0.07 -37.20 -8.69
C MET A 8 -0.89 -36.80 -7.44
N GLY A 9 -2.21 -36.65 -7.58
CA GLY A 9 -3.13 -36.45 -6.44
C GLY A 9 -4.54 -36.08 -6.87
N GLY A 10 -5.55 -36.81 -6.43
CA GLY A 10 -6.96 -36.76 -6.86
C GLY A 10 -7.71 -35.40 -6.72
N GLY A 11 -7.11 -34.38 -6.14
CA GLY A 11 -7.68 -33.01 -6.13
C GLY A 11 -7.30 -32.16 -7.36
N HIS A 12 -6.41 -32.65 -8.23
CA HIS A 12 -6.07 -32.02 -9.50
C HIS A 12 -7.07 -32.39 -10.61
N ASP A 13 -7.58 -33.60 -10.63
CA ASP A 13 -8.50 -34.11 -11.67
C ASP A 13 -9.80 -33.32 -11.70
N GLU A 14 -10.42 -33.04 -10.56
CA GLU A 14 -11.67 -32.25 -10.50
C GLU A 14 -11.51 -30.84 -11.03
N ARG A 15 -10.38 -30.18 -10.73
CA ARG A 15 -10.09 -28.81 -11.18
C ARG A 15 -9.79 -28.76 -12.68
N GLU A 16 -9.08 -29.76 -13.20
CA GLU A 16 -8.83 -29.87 -14.65
C GLU A 16 -10.12 -30.19 -15.40
N GLN A 17 -10.97 -31.03 -14.85
CA GLN A 17 -12.28 -31.35 -15.44
C GLN A 17 -13.17 -30.11 -15.47
N THR A 18 -13.24 -29.35 -14.38
CA THR A 18 -13.99 -28.07 -14.31
C THR A 18 -13.45 -27.05 -15.33
N LEU A 19 -12.12 -26.93 -15.46
CA LEU A 19 -11.52 -26.04 -16.45
C LEU A 19 -11.88 -26.48 -17.87
N ASN A 20 -11.75 -27.77 -18.19
CA ASN A 20 -12.09 -28.29 -19.51
C ASN A 20 -13.55 -28.06 -19.85
N GLN A 21 -14.45 -28.26 -18.90
CA GLN A 21 -15.88 -27.97 -19.08
C GLN A 21 -16.13 -26.49 -19.33
N LEU A 22 -15.48 -25.59 -18.56
CA LEU A 22 -15.56 -24.15 -18.79
C LEU A 22 -15.10 -23.76 -20.20
N LEU A 23 -13.99 -24.37 -20.68
CA LEU A 23 -13.47 -24.11 -22.03
C LEU A 23 -14.45 -24.57 -23.11
N VAL A 24 -15.08 -25.73 -22.93
CA VAL A 24 -16.11 -26.24 -23.88
C VAL A 24 -17.33 -25.32 -23.90
N GLU A 25 -17.81 -24.88 -22.74
CA GLU A 25 -18.92 -23.95 -22.66
C GLU A 25 -18.60 -22.59 -23.31
N MET A 26 -17.37 -22.09 -23.11
CA MET A 26 -16.94 -20.85 -23.77
C MET A 26 -16.86 -21.00 -25.30
N ASP A 27 -16.35 -22.10 -25.79
CA ASP A 27 -16.27 -22.38 -27.24
C ASP A 27 -17.68 -22.55 -27.86
N GLY A 28 -18.67 -22.95 -27.07
CA GLY A 28 -20.07 -23.03 -27.46
C GLY A 28 -20.81 -21.69 -27.59
N PHE A 29 -20.23 -20.58 -27.09
CA PHE A 29 -20.83 -19.25 -27.14
C PHE A 29 -20.68 -18.54 -28.51
N GLU A 30 -19.98 -19.11 -29.47
CA GLU A 30 -19.76 -18.50 -30.81
C GLU A 30 -21.07 -18.21 -31.59
N GLY A 31 -22.18 -18.71 -31.14
CA GLY A 31 -23.51 -18.46 -31.77
C GLY A 31 -24.48 -17.56 -31.00
N HIS A 32 -24.10 -17.06 -29.81
CA HIS A 32 -25.01 -16.24 -29.00
C HIS A 32 -24.66 -14.73 -29.14
N GLU A 33 -25.36 -14.10 -30.08
CA GLU A 33 -25.32 -12.64 -30.21
C GLU A 33 -25.72 -11.96 -28.88
N GLY A 34 -24.81 -11.15 -28.33
CA GLY A 34 -25.07 -10.27 -27.19
C GLY A 34 -24.54 -10.71 -25.81
N THR A 35 -23.91 -11.88 -25.67
CA THR A 35 -23.33 -12.30 -24.40
C THR A 35 -21.84 -11.96 -24.33
N ILE A 36 -21.46 -11.18 -23.34
CA ILE A 36 -20.05 -10.84 -23.06
C ILE A 36 -19.63 -11.52 -21.76
N VAL A 37 -18.58 -12.34 -21.82
CA VAL A 37 -18.01 -12.99 -20.64
C VAL A 37 -16.83 -12.16 -20.14
N ILE A 38 -16.89 -11.76 -18.87
CA ILE A 38 -15.85 -10.98 -18.21
C ILE A 38 -15.32 -11.78 -17.02
N ALA A 39 -13.99 -11.88 -16.90
CA ALA A 39 -13.33 -12.43 -15.75
C ALA A 39 -12.29 -11.45 -15.21
N ALA A 40 -12.03 -11.48 -13.91
CA ALA A 40 -11.02 -10.66 -13.28
C ALA A 40 -10.11 -11.52 -12.40
N THR A 41 -8.84 -11.21 -12.38
CA THR A 41 -7.84 -11.84 -11.52
C THR A 41 -6.75 -10.85 -11.15
N ASN A 42 -6.20 -10.99 -9.96
CA ASN A 42 -4.98 -10.31 -9.54
C ASN A 42 -3.70 -11.16 -9.76
N ARG A 43 -3.86 -12.37 -10.34
CA ARG A 43 -2.77 -13.28 -10.63
C ARG A 43 -2.87 -13.82 -12.06
N PRO A 44 -2.52 -13.02 -13.05
CA PRO A 44 -2.53 -13.46 -14.46
C PRO A 44 -1.49 -14.55 -14.73
N ASP A 45 -0.41 -14.60 -13.94
CA ASP A 45 0.68 -15.56 -14.01
C ASP A 45 0.25 -17.03 -13.81
N VAL A 46 -0.86 -17.25 -13.10
CA VAL A 46 -1.36 -18.62 -12.82
C VAL A 46 -2.49 -19.08 -13.74
N LEU A 47 -2.91 -18.24 -14.68
CA LEU A 47 -3.96 -18.61 -15.64
C LEU A 47 -3.45 -19.68 -16.62
N ASP A 48 -4.34 -20.63 -16.96
CA ASP A 48 -4.06 -21.57 -18.05
C ASP A 48 -4.04 -20.81 -19.38
N PRO A 49 -2.98 -20.95 -20.20
CA PRO A 49 -2.90 -20.28 -21.51
C PRO A 49 -4.08 -20.59 -22.45
N ALA A 50 -4.75 -21.73 -22.26
CA ALA A 50 -5.92 -22.08 -23.05
C ALA A 50 -7.10 -21.11 -22.85
N LEU A 51 -7.19 -20.45 -21.70
CA LEU A 51 -8.22 -19.44 -21.42
C LEU A 51 -7.99 -18.14 -22.22
N LEU A 52 -6.76 -17.86 -22.60
CA LEU A 52 -6.34 -16.61 -23.23
C LEU A 52 -6.27 -16.69 -24.76
N ARG A 53 -6.74 -17.81 -25.35
CA ARG A 53 -6.78 -17.99 -26.81
C ARG A 53 -7.89 -17.16 -27.44
N PRO A 54 -7.76 -16.79 -28.73
CA PRO A 54 -8.83 -16.15 -29.50
C PRO A 54 -10.16 -16.92 -29.39
N GLY A 55 -11.26 -16.19 -29.28
CA GLY A 55 -12.61 -16.77 -29.08
C GLY A 55 -12.95 -17.04 -27.61
N ARG A 56 -12.05 -16.81 -26.67
CA ARG A 56 -12.25 -16.92 -25.22
C ARG A 56 -11.99 -15.59 -24.55
N PHE A 57 -11.08 -15.52 -23.55
CA PHE A 57 -10.65 -14.23 -22.98
C PHE A 57 -9.53 -13.62 -23.86
N ASP A 58 -9.88 -13.25 -25.05
CA ASP A 58 -8.97 -12.70 -26.06
C ASP A 58 -8.57 -11.24 -25.83
N ARG A 59 -9.37 -10.52 -25.03
CA ARG A 59 -9.07 -9.14 -24.63
C ARG A 59 -8.64 -9.07 -23.18
N GLN A 60 -7.41 -8.66 -22.96
CA GLN A 60 -6.84 -8.46 -21.63
C GLN A 60 -6.72 -6.98 -21.36
N VAL A 61 -7.27 -6.54 -20.24
CA VAL A 61 -7.18 -5.16 -19.77
C VAL A 61 -6.48 -5.16 -18.42
N VAL A 62 -5.34 -4.50 -18.34
CA VAL A 62 -4.64 -4.28 -17.07
C VAL A 62 -5.23 -3.03 -16.41
N VAL A 63 -5.70 -3.18 -15.18
CA VAL A 63 -6.14 -2.05 -14.33
C VAL A 63 -4.97 -1.68 -13.42
N PRO A 64 -4.24 -0.58 -13.69
CA PRO A 64 -3.12 -0.16 -12.87
C PRO A 64 -3.60 0.42 -11.53
N LEU A 65 -2.65 0.66 -10.61
CA LEU A 65 -2.93 1.46 -9.42
C LEU A 65 -3.37 2.87 -9.84
N PRO A 66 -4.32 3.47 -9.09
CA PRO A 66 -4.82 4.80 -9.43
C PRO A 66 -3.75 5.88 -9.20
N ASP A 67 -3.69 6.85 -10.09
CA ASP A 67 -2.96 8.09 -9.91
C ASP A 67 -3.64 8.99 -8.85
N ILE A 68 -3.08 10.16 -8.56
CA ILE A 68 -3.62 11.09 -7.55
C ILE A 68 -5.09 11.43 -7.83
N ARG A 69 -5.45 11.68 -9.11
CA ARG A 69 -6.82 12.03 -9.50
C ARG A 69 -7.77 10.82 -9.34
N GLY A 70 -7.31 9.65 -9.73
CA GLY A 70 -8.04 8.40 -9.53
C GLY A 70 -8.28 8.11 -8.05
N ARG A 71 -7.26 8.28 -7.20
CA ARG A 71 -7.40 8.12 -5.74
C ARG A 71 -8.40 9.10 -5.15
N GLU A 72 -8.36 10.36 -5.56
CA GLU A 72 -9.35 11.36 -5.12
C GLU A 72 -10.78 10.97 -5.49
N GLN A 73 -11.01 10.49 -6.71
CA GLN A 73 -12.33 10.04 -7.15
C GLN A 73 -12.81 8.81 -6.35
N ILE A 74 -11.93 7.83 -6.13
CA ILE A 74 -12.25 6.65 -5.33
C ILE A 74 -12.60 7.04 -3.90
N LEU A 75 -11.83 7.92 -3.27
CA LEU A 75 -12.12 8.44 -1.94
C LEU A 75 -13.51 9.09 -1.89
N LYS A 76 -13.83 9.98 -2.84
CA LYS A 76 -15.16 10.63 -2.91
C LYS A 76 -16.31 9.63 -3.03
N VAL A 77 -16.13 8.55 -3.77
CA VAL A 77 -17.15 7.49 -3.90
C VAL A 77 -17.37 6.77 -2.57
N HIS A 78 -16.30 6.38 -1.89
CA HIS A 78 -16.40 5.64 -0.62
C HIS A 78 -16.82 6.53 0.56
N MET A 79 -16.43 7.79 0.58
CA MET A 79 -16.84 8.78 1.60
C MET A 79 -18.35 9.03 1.63
N ARG A 80 -19.08 8.81 0.52
CA ARG A 80 -20.55 8.95 0.51
C ARG A 80 -21.27 8.04 1.51
N LYS A 81 -20.63 6.97 1.96
CA LYS A 81 -21.19 5.97 2.89
C LYS A 81 -20.87 6.27 4.35
N VAL A 82 -20.12 7.32 4.63
CA VAL A 82 -19.59 7.64 5.96
C VAL A 82 -19.88 9.12 6.25
N PRO A 83 -20.34 9.48 7.45
CA PRO A 83 -20.52 10.88 7.83
C PRO A 83 -19.15 11.54 7.98
N VAL A 84 -18.70 12.28 7.00
CA VAL A 84 -17.44 13.05 7.03
C VAL A 84 -17.69 14.49 7.47
N ASP A 85 -16.71 15.08 8.13
CA ASP A 85 -16.76 16.47 8.54
C ASP A 85 -16.35 17.41 7.39
N GLU A 86 -16.62 18.71 7.53
CA GLU A 86 -16.36 19.73 6.52
C GLU A 86 -14.86 20.01 6.31
N ASP A 87 -14.02 19.66 7.31
CA ASP A 87 -12.56 19.80 7.24
C ASP A 87 -11.91 18.77 6.33
N VAL A 88 -12.64 17.72 5.90
CA VAL A 88 -12.10 16.61 5.12
C VAL A 88 -11.92 17.01 3.66
N VAL A 89 -10.66 17.02 3.21
CA VAL A 89 -10.29 17.37 1.84
C VAL A 89 -9.72 16.14 1.13
N ALA A 90 -10.53 15.52 0.27
CA ALA A 90 -10.17 14.27 -0.44
C ALA A 90 -8.87 14.40 -1.27
N SER A 91 -8.57 15.57 -1.86
CA SER A 91 -7.35 15.79 -2.63
C SER A 91 -6.08 15.77 -1.76
N ILE A 92 -6.17 16.21 -0.50
CA ILE A 92 -5.04 16.15 0.45
C ILE A 92 -4.78 14.69 0.83
N ILE A 93 -5.85 13.93 1.12
CA ILE A 93 -5.73 12.50 1.44
C ILE A 93 -5.16 11.74 0.25
N ALA A 94 -5.62 12.02 -0.97
CA ALA A 94 -5.14 11.38 -2.20
C ALA A 94 -3.65 11.62 -2.45
N ARG A 95 -3.14 12.83 -2.20
CA ARG A 95 -1.70 13.15 -2.26
C ARG A 95 -0.90 12.41 -1.21
N GLY A 96 -1.44 12.25 -0.02
CA GLY A 96 -0.79 11.55 1.10
C GLY A 96 -0.86 10.02 1.05
N THR A 97 -1.42 9.43 -0.01
CA THR A 97 -1.60 7.97 -0.16
C THR A 97 -1.01 7.42 -1.47
N PRO A 98 0.29 7.68 -1.77
CA PRO A 98 0.91 7.15 -2.98
C PRO A 98 0.91 5.62 -2.96
N GLY A 99 0.64 5.00 -4.12
CA GLY A 99 0.65 3.54 -4.27
C GLY A 99 -0.56 2.80 -3.67
N PHE A 100 -1.55 3.51 -3.11
CA PHE A 100 -2.76 2.86 -2.59
C PHE A 100 -3.66 2.39 -3.73
N SER A 101 -4.13 1.15 -3.61
CA SER A 101 -5.19 0.60 -4.44
C SER A 101 -6.56 1.12 -4.01
N GLY A 102 -7.60 0.84 -4.80
CA GLY A 102 -8.97 1.15 -4.40
C GLY A 102 -9.39 0.47 -3.10
N ALA A 103 -8.91 -0.75 -2.85
CA ALA A 103 -9.15 -1.49 -1.61
C ALA A 103 -8.46 -0.83 -0.40
N ASP A 104 -7.22 -0.36 -0.58
CA ASP A 104 -6.49 0.34 0.48
C ASP A 104 -7.18 1.66 0.86
N LEU A 105 -7.68 2.41 -0.13
CA LEU A 105 -8.43 3.64 0.09
C LEU A 105 -9.77 3.39 0.79
N ALA A 106 -10.48 2.33 0.43
CA ALA A 106 -11.69 1.92 1.13
C ALA A 106 -11.39 1.52 2.59
N ASN A 107 -10.30 0.78 2.82
CA ASN A 107 -9.84 0.44 4.16
C ASN A 107 -9.43 1.67 4.96
N LEU A 108 -8.77 2.65 4.34
CA LEU A 108 -8.41 3.91 5.00
C LEU A 108 -9.63 4.65 5.55
N ILE A 109 -10.71 4.73 4.78
CA ILE A 109 -11.97 5.35 5.21
C ILE A 109 -12.59 4.57 6.37
N ASN A 110 -12.60 3.24 6.27
CA ASN A 110 -13.10 2.38 7.34
C ASN A 110 -12.30 2.56 8.64
N GLU A 111 -10.98 2.57 8.56
CA GLU A 111 -10.11 2.80 9.74
C GLU A 111 -10.30 4.21 10.34
N ALA A 112 -10.48 5.23 9.51
CA ALA A 112 -10.78 6.58 9.98
C ALA A 112 -12.13 6.62 10.71
N ALA A 113 -13.16 5.95 10.19
CA ALA A 113 -14.45 5.82 10.85
C ALA A 113 -14.35 5.08 12.19
N LEU A 114 -13.52 4.03 12.28
CA LEU A 114 -13.25 3.34 13.55
C LEU A 114 -12.55 4.24 14.57
N PHE A 115 -11.63 5.11 14.14
CA PHE A 115 -11.01 6.11 15.03
C PHE A 115 -12.01 7.13 15.52
N ALA A 116 -12.90 7.64 14.66
CA ALA A 116 -13.97 8.56 15.05
C ALA A 116 -14.91 7.91 16.08
N ALA A 117 -15.34 6.68 15.84
CA ALA A 117 -16.20 5.94 16.76
C ALA A 117 -15.54 5.72 18.14
N ARG A 118 -14.26 5.39 18.19
CA ARG A 118 -13.49 5.25 19.44
C ARG A 118 -13.38 6.55 20.24
N SER A 119 -13.39 7.68 19.55
CA SER A 119 -13.36 9.03 20.15
C SER A 119 -14.75 9.60 20.40
N ASN A 120 -15.82 8.81 20.20
CA ASN A 120 -17.23 9.24 20.28
C ASN A 120 -17.55 10.43 19.37
N ASN A 121 -16.84 10.58 18.25
CA ASN A 121 -17.12 11.61 17.25
C ASN A 121 -18.24 11.13 16.32
N ALA A 122 -19.24 11.97 16.08
CA ALA A 122 -20.35 11.65 15.17
C ALA A 122 -19.95 11.71 13.70
N LYS A 123 -18.90 12.42 13.38
CA LYS A 123 -18.35 12.57 12.02
C LYS A 123 -16.86 12.22 12.00
N VAL A 124 -16.39 11.86 10.84
CA VAL A 124 -14.96 11.56 10.59
C VAL A 124 -14.28 12.81 10.10
N GLY A 125 -13.35 13.35 10.87
CA GLY A 125 -12.56 14.52 10.52
C GLY A 125 -11.22 14.17 9.87
N MET A 126 -10.49 15.20 9.43
CA MET A 126 -9.17 15.05 8.81
C MET A 126 -8.16 14.40 9.77
N ALA A 127 -8.27 14.67 11.07
CA ALA A 127 -7.40 14.09 12.10
C ALA A 127 -7.54 12.55 12.17
N GLU A 128 -8.75 12.02 12.01
CA GLU A 128 -9.00 10.58 11.99
C GLU A 128 -8.42 9.94 10.71
N PHE A 129 -8.51 10.61 9.57
CA PHE A 129 -7.86 10.17 8.33
C PHE A 129 -6.33 10.13 8.46
N GLU A 130 -5.70 11.13 9.09
CA GLU A 130 -4.27 11.12 9.34
C GLU A 130 -3.85 9.97 10.27
N LYS A 131 -4.60 9.72 11.35
CA LYS A 131 -4.35 8.57 12.25
C LYS A 131 -4.51 7.24 11.53
N ALA A 132 -5.52 7.11 10.68
CA ALA A 132 -5.76 5.90 9.89
C ALA A 132 -4.64 5.67 8.87
N LYS A 133 -4.20 6.71 8.17
CA LYS A 133 -3.07 6.68 7.25
C LYS A 133 -1.80 6.24 7.96
N ASP A 134 -1.48 6.84 9.09
CA ASP A 134 -0.33 6.46 9.92
C ASP A 134 -0.39 4.98 10.32
N LYS A 135 -1.54 4.49 10.77
CA LYS A 135 -1.73 3.09 11.13
C LYS A 135 -1.50 2.14 9.95
N ILE A 136 -1.99 2.49 8.76
CA ILE A 136 -1.85 1.65 7.56
C ILE A 136 -0.41 1.66 7.06
N MET A 137 0.23 2.81 7.01
CA MET A 137 1.57 2.98 6.42
C MET A 137 2.69 2.58 7.38
N MET A 138 2.56 2.88 8.68
CA MET A 138 3.60 2.66 9.69
C MET A 138 3.28 1.55 10.69
N GLY A 139 2.05 1.02 10.68
CA GLY A 139 1.56 0.08 11.69
C GLY A 139 0.91 0.74 12.90
N ALA A 140 0.23 -0.07 13.70
CA ALA A 140 -0.43 0.40 14.93
C ALA A 140 0.58 0.84 16.00
N GLU A 141 0.25 1.88 16.73
CA GLU A 141 1.03 2.34 17.89
C GLU A 141 1.07 1.26 18.98
N ARG A 142 2.27 1.00 19.51
CA ARG A 142 2.49 0.06 20.63
C ARG A 142 2.42 0.81 21.96
N LYS A 143 1.22 1.20 22.37
CA LYS A 143 0.98 2.00 23.59
C LYS A 143 1.44 1.32 24.89
N SER A 144 1.57 0.01 24.90
CA SER A 144 2.01 -0.77 26.06
C SER A 144 3.53 -0.89 26.17
N MET A 145 4.28 -0.44 25.15
CA MET A 145 5.73 -0.50 25.16
C MET A 145 6.31 0.71 25.91
N VAL A 146 6.92 0.44 27.03
CA VAL A 146 7.65 1.46 27.80
C VAL A 146 9.11 1.40 27.41
N MET A 147 9.60 2.44 26.76
CA MET A 147 11.02 2.61 26.42
C MET A 147 11.73 3.35 27.56
N SER A 148 12.96 2.94 27.86
CA SER A 148 13.85 3.70 28.76
C SER A 148 14.22 5.05 28.13
N GLU A 149 14.66 6.01 28.93
CA GLU A 149 15.08 7.32 28.43
C GLU A 149 16.29 7.21 27.49
N ASP A 150 17.19 6.25 27.75
CA ASP A 150 18.34 6.00 26.88
C ASP A 150 17.91 5.44 25.50
N GLU A 151 16.94 4.50 25.49
CA GLU A 151 16.37 3.98 24.22
C GLU A 151 15.62 5.06 23.46
N LYS A 152 14.83 5.92 24.14
CA LYS A 152 14.17 7.05 23.48
C LYS A 152 15.18 8.00 22.84
N LYS A 153 16.28 8.29 23.59
CA LYS A 153 17.35 9.15 23.10
C LYS A 153 18.07 8.53 21.90
N LEU A 154 18.41 7.25 21.97
CA LEU A 154 19.02 6.50 20.87
C LEU A 154 18.12 6.54 19.63
N THR A 155 16.85 6.20 19.79
CA THR A 155 15.85 6.20 18.70
C THR A 155 15.68 7.60 18.11
N ALA A 156 15.65 8.65 18.94
CA ALA A 156 15.51 10.02 18.46
C ALA A 156 16.68 10.45 17.57
N TYR A 157 17.90 10.12 17.94
CA TYR A 157 19.07 10.40 17.11
C TYR A 157 19.07 9.56 15.84
N HIS A 158 18.70 8.28 15.91
CA HIS A 158 18.55 7.40 14.75
C HIS A 158 17.59 7.98 13.72
N GLU A 159 16.37 8.26 14.12
CA GLU A 159 15.33 8.79 13.22
C GLU A 159 15.68 10.20 12.71
N SER A 160 16.29 11.03 13.56
CA SER A 160 16.78 12.34 13.13
C SER A 160 17.89 12.23 12.08
N GLY A 161 18.75 11.23 12.20
CA GLY A 161 19.78 10.92 11.22
C GLY A 161 19.21 10.64 9.84
N HIS A 162 18.18 9.79 9.76
CA HIS A 162 17.45 9.56 8.51
C HIS A 162 16.85 10.85 7.95
N ALA A 163 16.19 11.63 8.81
CA ALA A 163 15.52 12.87 8.40
C ALA A 163 16.51 13.92 7.86
N ILE A 164 17.63 14.12 8.56
CA ILE A 164 18.65 15.09 8.16
C ILE A 164 19.29 14.68 6.84
N VAL A 165 19.74 13.43 6.71
CA VAL A 165 20.35 12.94 5.47
C VAL A 165 19.35 13.03 4.32
N GLY A 166 18.13 12.53 4.50
CA GLY A 166 17.09 12.58 3.47
C GLY A 166 16.73 14.00 3.01
N ARG A 167 16.88 14.99 3.90
CA ARG A 167 16.64 16.41 3.56
C ARG A 167 17.80 17.04 2.77
N LEU A 168 19.02 16.55 2.93
CA LEU A 168 20.22 17.14 2.35
C LEU A 168 20.66 16.47 1.05
N VAL A 169 20.34 15.18 0.84
CA VAL A 169 20.70 14.47 -0.40
C VAL A 169 19.79 14.88 -1.54
N PRO A 170 20.30 14.87 -2.79
CA PRO A 170 19.52 15.27 -3.96
C PRO A 170 18.45 14.21 -4.32
N GLU A 171 17.41 14.64 -5.02
CA GLU A 171 16.35 13.78 -5.56
C GLU A 171 15.67 12.84 -4.53
N HIS A 172 15.68 13.21 -3.26
CA HIS A 172 14.98 12.46 -2.22
C HIS A 172 13.57 12.99 -1.99
N ASP A 173 12.66 12.13 -1.56
CA ASP A 173 11.31 12.56 -1.18
C ASP A 173 11.37 13.42 0.09
N PRO A 174 10.48 14.42 0.24
CA PRO A 174 10.43 15.23 1.45
C PRO A 174 10.06 14.40 2.69
N VAL A 175 10.62 14.82 3.82
CA VAL A 175 10.26 14.25 5.13
C VAL A 175 8.79 14.57 5.41
N HIS A 176 7.99 13.54 5.62
CA HIS A 176 6.60 13.68 5.99
C HIS A 176 6.41 13.64 7.51
N LYS A 177 7.04 12.68 8.16
CA LYS A 177 6.90 12.48 9.60
C LYS A 177 8.15 11.83 10.18
N VAL A 178 8.52 12.29 11.38
CA VAL A 178 9.53 11.63 12.23
C VAL A 178 8.88 11.38 13.59
N THR A 179 9.04 10.18 14.13
CA THR A 179 8.46 9.82 15.43
C THR A 179 9.31 8.78 16.14
N ILE A 180 9.36 8.89 17.46
CA ILE A 180 9.93 7.87 18.36
C ILE A 180 8.84 7.01 19.01
N ILE A 181 7.58 7.15 18.59
CA ILE A 181 6.49 6.31 19.07
C ILE A 181 6.63 4.94 18.42
N PRO A 182 6.78 3.84 19.19
CA PRO A 182 6.92 2.50 18.64
C PRO A 182 5.68 2.11 17.82
N ARG A 183 5.92 1.61 16.60
CA ARG A 183 4.87 1.14 15.69
C ARG A 183 5.24 -0.19 15.06
N GLY A 184 4.34 -1.14 15.08
CA GLY A 184 4.61 -2.48 14.55
C GLY A 184 5.87 -3.09 15.17
N ARG A 185 6.93 -3.28 14.40
CA ARG A 185 8.22 -3.80 14.85
C ARG A 185 9.28 -2.69 15.08
N ALA A 186 9.00 -1.47 14.66
CA ALA A 186 9.92 -0.36 14.74
C ALA A 186 9.80 0.38 16.08
N LEU A 187 10.92 0.86 16.62
CA LEU A 187 10.96 1.69 17.82
C LEU A 187 10.69 3.16 17.51
N GLY A 188 11.02 3.59 16.30
CA GLY A 188 10.72 4.87 15.70
C GLY A 188 10.48 4.73 14.21
N VAL A 189 10.08 5.79 13.55
CA VAL A 189 9.89 5.81 12.10
C VAL A 189 10.17 7.20 11.54
N THR A 190 10.99 7.24 10.50
CA THR A 190 11.13 8.41 9.63
C THR A 190 10.47 8.09 8.30
N MET A 191 9.40 8.82 7.97
CA MET A 191 8.64 8.62 6.76
C MET A 191 8.87 9.74 5.77
N PHE A 192 9.11 9.35 4.54
CA PHE A 192 9.21 10.22 3.38
C PHE A 192 8.03 9.96 2.46
N LEU A 193 7.42 10.99 1.91
CA LEU A 193 6.34 10.85 0.93
C LEU A 193 6.66 11.63 -0.34
N PRO A 194 6.48 11.03 -1.52
CA PRO A 194 6.65 11.72 -2.78
C PRO A 194 5.58 12.82 -2.94
N GLU A 195 5.97 13.95 -3.53
CA GLU A 195 5.04 15.02 -3.87
C GLU A 195 4.11 14.65 -5.02
N ASP A 196 4.63 13.83 -5.96
CA ASP A 196 3.91 13.35 -7.14
C ASP A 196 4.05 11.84 -7.30
N ASP A 197 3.12 11.23 -8.05
CA ASP A 197 3.23 9.82 -8.45
C ASP A 197 4.43 9.65 -9.39
N ARG A 198 5.30 8.70 -9.07
CA ARG A 198 6.51 8.40 -9.84
C ARG A 198 6.51 6.96 -10.34
N TYR A 199 7.03 6.79 -11.56
CA TYR A 199 7.06 5.50 -12.25
C TYR A 199 8.49 5.03 -12.56
N SER A 200 9.52 5.85 -12.26
CA SER A 200 10.93 5.55 -12.49
C SER A 200 11.81 6.12 -11.39
N ASN A 201 13.00 5.52 -11.23
CA ASN A 201 14.02 6.01 -10.32
C ASN A 201 15.31 6.30 -11.12
N SER A 202 15.89 7.48 -10.91
CA SER A 202 17.23 7.78 -11.39
C SER A 202 18.29 7.07 -10.54
N ARG A 203 19.50 6.90 -11.08
CA ARG A 203 20.62 6.38 -10.29
C ARG A 203 20.90 7.26 -9.07
N GLN A 204 20.90 8.57 -9.24
CA GLN A 204 21.13 9.54 -8.15
C GLN A 204 20.11 9.37 -7.01
N ARG A 205 18.83 9.17 -7.37
CA ARG A 205 17.79 8.91 -6.40
C ARG A 205 18.04 7.63 -5.59
N LEU A 206 18.43 6.55 -6.26
CA LEU A 206 18.74 5.28 -5.58
C LEU A 206 19.93 5.43 -4.63
N GLU A 207 20.97 6.13 -5.06
CA GLU A 207 22.12 6.44 -4.23
C GLU A 207 21.74 7.30 -3.02
N SER A 208 20.88 8.31 -3.21
CA SER A 208 20.34 9.14 -2.13
C SER A 208 19.50 8.36 -1.13
N GLN A 209 18.69 7.41 -1.59
CA GLN A 209 17.95 6.50 -0.71
C GLN A 209 18.90 5.64 0.13
N ILE A 210 19.97 5.11 -0.47
CA ILE A 210 21.00 4.34 0.25
C ILE A 210 21.64 5.20 1.33
N CYS A 211 22.06 6.43 1.00
CA CYS A 211 22.61 7.35 1.98
C CYS A 211 21.66 7.60 3.15
N THR A 212 20.39 7.81 2.84
CA THR A 212 19.35 8.03 3.87
C THR A 212 19.17 6.83 4.78
N LEU A 213 19.21 5.60 4.24
CA LEU A 213 19.13 4.37 5.05
C LEU A 213 20.29 4.22 6.03
N TYR A 214 21.47 4.70 5.71
CA TYR A 214 22.62 4.71 6.63
C TYR A 214 22.58 5.86 7.65
N GLY A 215 21.77 6.89 7.41
CA GLY A 215 21.71 8.10 8.22
C GLY A 215 21.47 7.83 9.70
N GLY A 216 20.56 6.92 10.03
CA GLY A 216 20.26 6.55 11.41
C GLY A 216 21.45 5.91 12.11
N ARG A 217 22.05 4.89 11.50
CA ARG A 217 23.23 4.22 12.08
C ARG A 217 24.41 5.16 12.28
N ILE A 218 24.68 6.01 11.30
CA ILE A 218 25.77 6.99 11.39
C ILE A 218 25.52 8.00 12.51
N ALA A 219 24.29 8.46 12.68
CA ALA A 219 23.94 9.37 13.78
C ALA A 219 24.19 8.72 15.16
N GLU A 220 23.81 7.44 15.32
CA GLU A 220 24.10 6.69 16.55
C GLU A 220 25.63 6.61 16.81
N GLU A 221 26.40 6.22 15.80
CA GLU A 221 27.88 6.10 15.95
C GLU A 221 28.56 7.42 16.30
N LEU A 222 28.09 8.53 15.71
CA LEU A 222 28.64 9.87 15.98
C LEU A 222 28.33 10.35 17.40
N ILE A 223 27.16 10.04 17.94
CA ILE A 223 26.72 10.56 19.26
C ILE A 223 27.11 9.62 20.40
N PHE A 224 26.99 8.32 20.20
CA PHE A 224 27.20 7.33 21.28
C PHE A 224 28.53 6.56 21.16
N GLY A 225 29.19 6.62 20.00
CA GLY A 225 30.42 5.88 19.70
C GLY A 225 30.12 4.48 19.12
N LYS A 226 31.03 3.99 18.28
CA LYS A 226 30.88 2.72 17.55
C LYS A 226 30.72 1.50 18.45
N ASP A 227 31.27 1.53 19.65
CA ASP A 227 31.29 0.40 20.60
C ASP A 227 29.94 0.24 21.35
N LYS A 228 29.01 1.18 21.20
CA LYS A 228 27.74 1.20 21.92
C LYS A 228 26.51 0.99 21.01
N VAL A 229 26.74 0.68 19.72
CA VAL A 229 25.68 0.66 18.70
C VAL A 229 25.76 -0.61 17.86
#